data_d0a0efab66e72680614bc89ef72053ed
#
_entry.id   d0a0efab66e72680614bc89ef72053ed
#
_cell.length_a   1.000
_cell.length_b   1.000
_cell.length_c   1.000
_cell.angle_alpha   90.00
_cell.angle_beta   90.00
_cell.angle_gamma   90.00
#
_symmetry.space_group_name_H-M   'P 1'
#
loop_
_entity.id
_entity.type
_entity.pdbx_description
1 polymer ?
#
loop_
_entity_poly.entity_id
_entity_poly.type
_entity_poly.pdbx_seq_one_letter_code
_entity_poly.pdbx_strand_id
1 'polypeptide(L)'
;MWAGVFYNDEDPINGKVVGSRGHTKGVLAFDLGTNSAFWLIQSTPNFPPAGSYSFPKSGMANAQTLLCITLQDASVAQALAKQMFAAQQPNVYLASRIPVDLTNQTNDPRVLLMQDHVAQGNTPLSAVIPFFSKGRTKFMCMAKNASWGLDFYNDLVGPTLHDDLDVETWEHDPTPPPLDSDKIHTVVDMKGINL
;
A
#
# COMPACT_ATOMS: atom_id res chain seq x y z
N MET A 1 23.65 -0.13 4.26
CA MET A 1 23.29 -1.46 3.73
C MET A 1 21.77 -1.56 3.65
N TRP A 2 21.24 -1.74 2.42
CA TRP A 2 19.78 -1.77 2.17
C TRP A 2 19.09 -2.96 2.83
N ALA A 3 17.96 -2.69 3.43
CA ALA A 3 17.00 -3.68 3.89
C ALA A 3 15.65 -3.41 3.22
N GLY A 4 14.78 -4.42 3.14
CA GLY A 4 13.49 -4.24 2.47
C GLY A 4 12.43 -5.16 3.01
N VAL A 5 11.19 -4.71 2.87
CA VAL A 5 9.97 -5.46 3.15
C VAL A 5 9.21 -5.60 1.84
N PHE A 6 8.90 -6.84 1.47
CA PHE A 6 8.16 -7.20 0.27
C PHE A 6 6.81 -7.74 0.69
N TYR A 7 5.74 -7.18 0.14
CA TYR A 7 4.38 -7.56 0.51
C TYR A 7 3.48 -7.70 -0.71
N ASN A 8 2.62 -8.71 -0.68
CA ASN A 8 1.63 -8.99 -1.70
C ASN A 8 0.56 -9.90 -1.11
N ASP A 9 -0.71 -9.54 -1.23
CA ASP A 9 -1.82 -10.38 -0.80
C ASP A 9 -1.96 -11.66 -1.64
N GLU A 10 -1.42 -11.67 -2.86
CA GLU A 10 -1.20 -12.86 -3.65
C GLU A 10 0.27 -13.28 -3.57
N ASP A 11 0.57 -14.17 -2.63
CA ASP A 11 1.92 -14.52 -2.21
C ASP A 11 2.75 -15.10 -3.38
N PRO A 12 3.87 -14.46 -3.76
CA PRO A 12 4.74 -14.94 -4.85
C PRO A 12 5.44 -16.27 -4.58
N ILE A 13 5.53 -16.70 -3.32
CA ILE A 13 6.22 -17.94 -2.93
C ILE A 13 5.33 -19.15 -3.18
N ASN A 14 4.06 -19.06 -2.81
CA ASN A 14 3.14 -20.20 -2.84
C ASN A 14 1.92 -19.98 -3.76
N GLY A 15 1.78 -18.81 -4.36
CA GLY A 15 0.68 -18.46 -5.27
C GLY A 15 -0.69 -18.32 -4.61
N LYS A 16 -0.75 -18.28 -3.28
CA LYS A 16 -2.02 -18.22 -2.55
C LYS A 16 -2.47 -16.78 -2.29
N VAL A 17 -3.77 -16.55 -2.39
CA VAL A 17 -4.41 -15.32 -1.93
C VAL A 17 -4.56 -15.37 -0.41
N VAL A 18 -4.10 -14.33 0.27
CA VAL A 18 -4.21 -14.18 1.72
C VAL A 18 -5.32 -13.18 2.05
N GLY A 19 -6.58 -13.64 1.92
CA GLY A 19 -7.76 -12.79 2.06
C GLY A 19 -8.00 -12.18 3.45
N SER A 20 -7.25 -12.59 4.46
CA SER A 20 -7.27 -11.98 5.81
C SER A 20 -6.34 -10.78 5.96
N ARG A 21 -5.60 -10.43 4.92
CA ARG A 21 -4.67 -9.30 4.88
C ARG A 21 -5.15 -8.23 3.90
N GLY A 22 -4.56 -7.04 3.99
CA GLY A 22 -4.91 -5.93 3.11
C GLY A 22 -4.59 -6.20 1.64
N HIS A 23 -5.50 -5.83 0.74
CA HIS A 23 -5.31 -5.92 -0.70
C HIS A 23 -4.29 -4.85 -1.14
N THR A 24 -3.03 -5.12 -0.89
CA THR A 24 -1.93 -4.19 -1.15
C THR A 24 -0.65 -4.94 -1.54
N LYS A 25 0.10 -4.36 -2.48
CA LYS A 25 1.28 -4.98 -3.08
C LYS A 25 2.40 -3.96 -3.22
N GLY A 26 3.63 -4.36 -2.91
CA GLY A 26 4.76 -3.44 -3.07
C GLY A 26 6.05 -3.88 -2.39
N VAL A 27 6.99 -2.94 -2.41
CA VAL A 27 8.29 -3.06 -1.75
C VAL A 27 8.61 -1.76 -1.03
N LEU A 28 8.90 -1.84 0.26
CA LEU A 28 9.45 -0.73 1.03
C LEU A 28 10.91 -1.07 1.36
N ALA A 29 11.86 -0.33 0.77
CA ALA A 29 13.27 -0.55 1.00
C ALA A 29 13.93 0.69 1.61
N PHE A 30 14.88 0.47 2.50
CA PHE A 30 15.51 1.54 3.27
C PHE A 30 16.92 1.16 3.72
N ASP A 31 17.70 2.17 4.04
CA ASP A 31 19.01 2.04 4.68
C ASP A 31 19.11 3.09 5.79
N LEU A 32 19.06 2.61 7.04
CA LEU A 32 19.14 3.48 8.22
C LEU A 32 20.53 4.13 8.37
N GLY A 33 21.59 3.47 7.86
CA GLY A 33 22.96 3.99 7.93
C GLY A 33 23.19 5.18 7.00
N THR A 34 22.60 5.16 5.81
CA THR A 34 22.68 6.26 4.82
C THR A 34 21.46 7.17 4.85
N ASN A 35 20.50 6.88 5.72
CA ASN A 35 19.24 7.61 5.84
C ASN A 35 18.50 7.76 4.49
N SER A 36 18.40 6.67 3.75
CA SER A 36 17.74 6.67 2.43
C SER A 36 16.68 5.57 2.33
N ALA A 37 15.66 5.81 1.51
CA ALA A 37 14.58 4.85 1.31
C ALA A 37 13.89 5.04 -0.04
N PHE A 38 13.20 3.97 -0.50
CA PHE A 38 12.22 4.07 -1.57
C PHE A 38 11.00 3.19 -1.28
N TRP A 39 9.90 3.56 -1.89
CA TRP A 39 8.65 2.81 -1.84
C TRP A 39 8.17 2.52 -3.26
N LEU A 40 8.06 1.23 -3.59
CA LEU A 40 7.41 0.75 -4.81
C LEU A 40 5.99 0.28 -4.44
N ILE A 41 5.01 0.93 -5.01
CA ILE A 41 3.59 0.55 -4.94
C ILE A 41 3.24 -0.06 -6.30
N GLN A 42 2.52 -1.19 -6.31
CA GLN A 42 2.20 -1.85 -7.56
C GLN A 42 0.91 -2.67 -7.46
N SER A 43 0.34 -3.05 -8.60
CA SER A 43 -0.92 -3.82 -8.68
C SER A 43 -0.73 -5.28 -9.09
N THR A 44 0.49 -5.71 -9.45
CA THR A 44 0.74 -7.01 -10.06
C THR A 44 0.62 -8.17 -9.05
N PRO A 45 -0.26 -9.15 -9.29
CA PRO A 45 -0.34 -10.36 -8.49
C PRO A 45 0.97 -11.16 -8.52
N ASN A 46 1.34 -11.79 -7.40
CA ASN A 46 2.53 -12.65 -7.27
C ASN A 46 3.86 -11.98 -7.67
N PHE A 47 4.00 -10.67 -7.50
CA PHE A 47 5.19 -9.90 -7.88
C PHE A 47 5.69 -9.00 -6.72
N PRO A 48 7.01 -8.77 -6.60
CA PRO A 48 8.11 -9.47 -7.26
C PRO A 48 8.36 -10.86 -6.68
N PRO A 49 8.75 -11.85 -7.50
CA PRO A 49 9.07 -13.18 -7.01
C PRO A 49 10.35 -13.17 -6.20
N ALA A 50 10.40 -14.00 -5.16
CA ALA A 50 11.60 -14.14 -4.35
C ALA A 50 12.71 -14.86 -5.14
N GLY A 51 13.90 -14.25 -5.17
CA GLY A 51 15.11 -14.88 -5.70
C GLY A 51 15.20 -15.00 -7.23
N SER A 52 14.28 -14.43 -7.99
CA SER A 52 14.36 -14.43 -9.46
C SER A 52 13.99 -13.06 -10.04
N TYR A 53 14.56 -12.77 -11.21
CA TYR A 53 14.19 -11.59 -12.00
C TYR A 53 13.23 -12.03 -13.12
N SER A 54 11.95 -12.10 -12.79
CA SER A 54 10.92 -12.52 -13.74
C SER A 54 9.60 -11.80 -13.47
N PHE A 55 8.83 -11.57 -14.52
CA PHE A 55 7.47 -11.04 -14.39
C PHE A 55 6.48 -12.20 -14.39
N PRO A 56 5.53 -12.29 -13.44
CA PRO A 56 4.63 -13.41 -13.32
C PRO A 56 3.59 -13.45 -14.44
N LYS A 57 3.22 -14.66 -14.87
CA LYS A 57 2.17 -14.84 -15.90
C LYS A 57 0.82 -14.26 -15.47
N SER A 58 0.50 -14.31 -14.16
CA SER A 58 -0.70 -13.71 -13.59
C SER A 58 -0.81 -12.19 -13.83
N GLY A 59 0.34 -11.49 -13.92
CA GLY A 59 0.37 -10.06 -14.21
C GLY A 59 0.24 -9.72 -15.71
N MET A 60 0.26 -10.71 -16.60
CA MET A 60 0.23 -10.47 -18.06
C MET A 60 -1.19 -10.36 -18.62
N ALA A 61 -2.19 -10.81 -17.89
CA ALA A 61 -3.58 -10.85 -18.37
C ALA A 61 -4.30 -9.51 -18.30
N ASN A 62 -3.82 -8.59 -17.45
CA ASN A 62 -4.44 -7.29 -17.21
C ASN A 62 -3.38 -6.19 -17.19
N ALA A 63 -3.80 -4.95 -17.45
CA ALA A 63 -2.94 -3.79 -17.25
C ALA A 63 -2.51 -3.69 -15.78
N GLN A 64 -1.23 -3.35 -15.55
CA GLN A 64 -0.66 -3.24 -14.21
C GLN A 64 -0.05 -1.85 -14.02
N THR A 65 -0.11 -1.35 -12.80
CA THR A 65 0.48 -0.07 -12.41
C THR A 65 1.66 -0.28 -11.48
N LEU A 66 2.71 0.53 -11.67
CA LEU A 66 3.86 0.58 -10.78
C LEU A 66 4.23 2.04 -10.54
N LEU A 67 4.32 2.43 -9.27
CA LEU A 67 4.80 3.75 -8.85
C LEU A 67 5.97 3.57 -7.89
N CYS A 68 7.16 4.02 -8.28
CA CYS A 68 8.33 3.98 -7.41
C CYS A 68 8.69 5.40 -6.95
N ILE A 69 8.71 5.62 -5.65
CA ILE A 69 8.99 6.91 -5.03
C ILE A 69 10.28 6.79 -4.23
N THR A 70 11.30 7.56 -4.59
CA THR A 70 12.45 7.77 -3.69
C THR A 70 11.99 8.68 -2.56
N LEU A 71 11.94 8.16 -1.35
CA LEU A 71 11.48 8.86 -0.16
C LEU A 71 12.52 9.90 0.29
N GLN A 72 12.06 10.92 0.99
CA GLN A 72 12.93 11.99 1.49
C GLN A 72 14.08 11.41 2.34
N ASP A 73 13.74 10.49 3.23
CA ASP A 73 14.67 9.81 4.13
C ASP A 73 14.06 8.52 4.71
N ALA A 74 14.82 7.80 5.53
CA ALA A 74 14.38 6.56 6.14
C ALA A 74 13.28 6.75 7.20
N SER A 75 13.10 7.94 7.78
CA SER A 75 12.02 8.22 8.75
C SER A 75 10.66 8.19 8.08
N VAL A 76 10.58 8.58 6.81
CA VAL A 76 9.36 8.45 6.00
C VAL A 76 8.99 6.97 5.81
N ALA A 77 9.97 6.09 5.56
CA ALA A 77 9.71 4.65 5.48
C ALA A 77 9.18 4.08 6.81
N GLN A 78 9.69 4.56 7.94
CA GLN A 78 9.17 4.17 9.26
C GLN A 78 7.73 4.64 9.49
N ALA A 79 7.40 5.87 9.10
CA ALA A 79 6.04 6.41 9.20
C ALA A 79 5.05 5.63 8.31
N LEU A 80 5.44 5.34 7.07
CA LEU A 80 4.64 4.52 6.16
C LEU A 80 4.44 3.10 6.70
N ALA A 81 5.48 2.46 7.24
CA ALA A 81 5.37 1.14 7.84
C ALA A 81 4.39 1.12 9.04
N LYS A 82 4.40 2.15 9.88
CA LYS A 82 3.43 2.29 10.98
C LYS A 82 1.99 2.39 10.47
N GLN A 83 1.74 3.17 9.44
CA GLN A 83 0.43 3.27 8.81
C GLN A 83 0.01 1.94 8.18
N MET A 84 0.91 1.31 7.44
CA MET A 84 0.64 0.01 6.81
C MET A 84 0.31 -1.05 7.87
N PHE A 85 1.05 -1.08 8.98
CA PHE A 85 0.74 -1.95 10.12
C PHE A 85 -0.65 -1.69 10.68
N ALA A 86 -1.01 -0.44 10.92
CA ALA A 86 -2.26 -0.07 11.55
C ALA A 86 -3.48 -0.25 10.61
N ALA A 87 -3.40 0.26 9.38
CA ALA A 87 -4.54 0.35 8.48
C ALA A 87 -4.51 -0.69 7.34
N GLN A 88 -3.43 -0.81 6.59
CA GLN A 88 -3.39 -1.69 5.42
C GLN A 88 -3.23 -3.18 5.77
N GLN A 89 -2.50 -3.49 6.83
CA GLN A 89 -2.21 -4.86 7.27
C GLN A 89 -1.70 -5.78 6.14
N PRO A 90 -0.58 -5.44 5.47
CA PRO A 90 -0.09 -6.16 4.30
C PRO A 90 0.30 -7.60 4.62
N ASN A 91 0.20 -8.51 3.64
CA ASN A 91 0.83 -9.81 3.72
C ASN A 91 2.30 -9.67 3.34
N VAL A 92 3.20 -9.71 4.33
CA VAL A 92 4.65 -9.68 4.14
C VAL A 92 5.15 -11.10 3.89
N TYR A 93 5.66 -11.36 2.69
CA TYR A 93 6.19 -12.67 2.31
C TYR A 93 7.72 -12.74 2.34
N LEU A 94 8.40 -11.59 2.32
CA LEU A 94 9.84 -11.51 2.40
C LEU A 94 10.28 -10.23 3.11
N ALA A 95 11.14 -10.38 4.11
CA ALA A 95 11.90 -9.28 4.68
C ALA A 95 13.40 -9.59 4.55
N SER A 96 14.12 -8.72 3.86
CA SER A 96 15.55 -8.93 3.63
C SER A 96 16.37 -8.60 4.88
N ARG A 97 17.44 -9.39 5.11
CA ARG A 97 18.41 -9.25 6.19
C ARG A 97 17.86 -9.50 7.58
N ILE A 98 17.49 -10.74 7.79
CA ILE A 98 17.26 -11.33 9.10
C ILE A 98 18.59 -11.98 9.56
N PRO A 99 18.95 -11.92 10.88
CA PRO A 99 18.05 -11.67 11.99
C PRO A 99 18.05 -10.21 12.40
N VAL A 100 16.86 -9.63 12.52
CA VAL A 100 16.65 -8.45 13.33
C VAL A 100 16.43 -8.95 14.75
N ASP A 101 17.15 -8.44 15.72
CA ASP A 101 16.77 -8.62 17.12
C ASP A 101 15.45 -7.87 17.32
N LEU A 102 14.36 -8.61 17.22
CA LEU A 102 13.00 -8.10 17.27
C LEU A 102 12.67 -7.44 18.62
N THR A 103 13.47 -7.70 19.66
CA THR A 103 13.19 -7.20 20.99
C THR A 103 13.55 -5.74 21.21
N ASN A 104 14.49 -5.19 20.41
CA ASN A 104 15.06 -3.87 20.65
C ASN A 104 14.85 -2.83 19.53
N GLN A 105 14.18 -3.16 18.42
CA GLN A 105 14.03 -2.26 17.26
C GLN A 105 12.56 -2.02 16.88
N THR A 106 11.77 -1.49 17.80
CA THR A 106 10.33 -1.24 17.62
C THR A 106 9.97 -0.29 16.46
N ASN A 107 10.93 0.44 15.93
CA ASN A 107 10.73 1.39 14.81
C ASN A 107 11.31 0.89 13.47
N ASP A 108 11.92 -0.28 13.41
CA ASP A 108 12.36 -0.84 12.14
C ASP A 108 11.14 -1.28 11.31
N PRO A 109 11.01 -0.81 10.05
CA PRO A 109 9.89 -1.18 9.19
C PRO A 109 9.67 -2.69 9.05
N ARG A 110 10.72 -3.49 9.09
CA ARG A 110 10.63 -4.95 9.01
C ARG A 110 9.97 -5.54 10.25
N VAL A 111 10.36 -5.05 11.41
CA VAL A 111 9.77 -5.46 12.69
C VAL A 111 8.30 -5.10 12.74
N LEU A 112 7.96 -3.85 12.40
CA LEU A 112 6.59 -3.37 12.41
C LEU A 112 5.69 -4.21 11.50
N LEU A 113 6.12 -4.49 10.26
CA LEU A 113 5.28 -5.16 9.27
C LEU A 113 5.26 -6.69 9.40
N MET A 114 6.20 -7.28 10.12
CA MET A 114 6.23 -8.73 10.40
C MET A 114 5.48 -9.11 11.69
N GLN A 115 5.12 -8.15 12.54
CA GLN A 115 4.33 -8.44 13.73
C GLN A 115 2.93 -8.95 13.34
N ASP A 116 2.43 -9.92 14.08
CA ASP A 116 1.04 -10.34 13.93
C ASP A 116 0.11 -9.17 14.27
N HIS A 117 -0.81 -8.90 13.35
CA HIS A 117 -1.82 -7.88 13.52
C HIS A 117 -2.88 -8.36 14.52
N VAL A 118 -2.51 -8.42 15.78
CA VAL A 118 -3.49 -8.56 16.84
C VAL A 118 -4.24 -7.24 16.90
N ALA A 119 -5.55 -7.28 16.68
CA ALA A 119 -6.42 -6.13 16.82
C ALA A 119 -6.27 -5.55 18.23
N GLN A 120 -5.39 -4.56 18.36
CA GLN A 120 -5.30 -3.80 19.60
C GLN A 120 -6.43 -2.78 19.54
N GLY A 121 -7.31 -2.80 20.52
CA GLY A 121 -8.56 -2.07 20.54
C GLY A 121 -8.53 -0.54 20.40
N ASN A 122 -7.38 0.05 20.08
CA ASN A 122 -7.18 1.48 19.84
C ASN A 122 -6.40 1.78 18.54
N THR A 123 -6.26 0.80 17.61
CA THR A 123 -5.59 1.05 16.34
C THR A 123 -6.53 1.85 15.44
N PRO A 124 -6.12 2.99 14.89
CA PRO A 124 -6.96 3.76 13.98
C PRO A 124 -7.27 2.91 12.74
N LEU A 125 -8.56 2.80 12.41
CA LEU A 125 -9.05 1.99 11.29
C LEU A 125 -8.79 2.65 9.93
N SER A 126 -8.45 3.94 9.92
CA SER A 126 -8.01 4.68 8.73
C SER A 126 -6.84 5.59 9.09
N ALA A 127 -6.02 5.95 8.11
CA ALA A 127 -4.88 6.82 8.33
C ALA A 127 -4.53 7.64 7.08
N VAL A 128 -4.07 8.87 7.32
CA VAL A 128 -3.57 9.79 6.29
C VAL A 128 -2.18 10.24 6.68
N ILE A 129 -1.19 10.01 5.82
CA ILE A 129 0.19 10.45 6.03
C ILE A 129 0.64 11.31 4.85
N PRO A 130 0.83 12.63 5.04
CA PRO A 130 1.55 13.45 4.09
C PRO A 130 3.05 13.16 4.18
N PHE A 131 3.70 13.05 3.03
CA PHE A 131 5.15 12.87 2.99
C PHE A 131 5.75 13.53 1.73
N PHE A 132 7.07 13.62 1.68
CA PHE A 132 7.79 14.15 0.54
C PHE A 132 8.70 13.10 -0.08
N SER A 133 8.81 13.14 -1.41
CA SER A 133 9.89 12.45 -2.11
C SER A 133 11.22 13.16 -1.86
N LYS A 134 12.33 12.51 -2.22
CA LYS A 134 13.66 13.12 -2.21
C LYS A 134 13.73 14.37 -3.09
N GLY A 135 12.98 14.40 -4.17
CA GLY A 135 12.83 15.55 -5.07
C GLY A 135 11.85 16.64 -4.56
N ARG A 136 11.38 16.53 -3.30
CA ARG A 136 10.43 17.45 -2.67
C ARG A 136 9.03 17.50 -3.29
N THR A 137 8.65 16.50 -4.05
CA THR A 137 7.25 16.32 -4.45
C THR A 137 6.44 15.87 -3.24
N LYS A 138 5.34 16.56 -2.96
CA LYS A 138 4.41 16.20 -1.89
C LYS A 138 3.53 15.04 -2.33
N PHE A 139 3.42 14.04 -1.49
CA PHE A 139 2.51 12.90 -1.61
C PHE A 139 1.64 12.81 -0.37
N MET A 140 0.53 12.12 -0.51
CA MET A 140 -0.36 11.80 0.59
C MET A 140 -0.72 10.31 0.49
N CYS A 141 -0.36 9.54 1.50
CA CYS A 141 -0.75 8.14 1.60
C CYS A 141 -2.00 8.04 2.44
N MET A 142 -3.06 7.49 1.88
CA MET A 142 -4.33 7.24 2.56
C MET A 142 -4.59 5.75 2.59
N ALA A 143 -5.01 5.23 3.72
CA ALA A 143 -5.29 3.82 3.89
C ALA A 143 -6.44 3.59 4.87
N LYS A 144 -7.18 2.52 4.66
CA LYS A 144 -8.22 2.05 5.58
C LYS A 144 -8.07 0.56 5.86
N ASN A 145 -8.52 0.16 7.03
CA ASN A 145 -8.69 -1.25 7.41
C ASN A 145 -10.00 -1.80 6.83
N ALA A 146 -10.05 -3.10 6.58
CA ALA A 146 -11.29 -3.77 6.14
C ALA A 146 -12.47 -3.60 7.11
N SER A 147 -12.18 -3.47 8.40
CA SER A 147 -13.20 -3.29 9.46
C SER A 147 -13.63 -1.82 9.64
N TRP A 148 -13.15 -0.89 8.82
CA TRP A 148 -13.48 0.53 8.98
C TRP A 148 -14.96 0.83 8.74
N GLY A 149 -15.59 0.10 7.80
CA GLY A 149 -17.04 0.14 7.59
C GLY A 149 -17.57 1.41 6.90
N LEU A 150 -16.68 2.30 6.44
CA LEU A 150 -17.01 3.54 5.75
C LEU A 150 -16.46 3.52 4.32
N ASP A 151 -16.97 4.39 3.45
CA ASP A 151 -16.51 4.51 2.08
C ASP A 151 -15.15 5.23 1.99
N PHE A 152 -14.25 4.69 1.17
CA PHE A 152 -12.89 5.21 1.07
C PHE A 152 -12.84 6.62 0.48
N TYR A 153 -13.64 6.87 -0.55
CA TYR A 153 -13.62 8.16 -1.24
C TYR A 153 -14.48 9.20 -0.53
N ASN A 154 -15.70 8.86 -0.13
CA ASN A 154 -16.60 9.77 0.56
C ASN A 154 -16.12 10.16 1.95
N ASP A 155 -15.59 9.18 2.71
CA ASP A 155 -15.33 9.38 4.14
C ASP A 155 -13.85 9.65 4.46
N LEU A 156 -12.92 9.42 3.50
CA LEU A 156 -11.50 9.67 3.73
C LEU A 156 -10.87 10.57 2.68
N VAL A 157 -10.96 10.22 1.38
CA VAL A 157 -10.19 10.92 0.33
C VAL A 157 -10.77 12.32 0.09
N GLY A 158 -12.07 12.43 -0.19
CA GLY A 158 -12.75 13.69 -0.43
C GLY A 158 -12.60 14.69 0.72
N PRO A 159 -12.93 14.31 1.98
CA PRO A 159 -12.72 15.17 3.13
C PRO A 159 -11.26 15.58 3.36
N THR A 160 -10.30 14.72 2.99
CA THR A 160 -8.87 15.01 3.17
C THR A 160 -8.34 15.99 2.12
N LEU A 161 -8.78 15.86 0.88
CA LEU A 161 -8.32 16.71 -0.22
C LEU A 161 -9.08 18.03 -0.29
N HIS A 162 -10.29 18.09 0.26
CA HIS A 162 -11.20 19.24 0.18
C HIS A 162 -11.50 19.67 -1.26
N ASP A 163 -11.60 18.71 -2.16
CA ASP A 163 -11.78 18.94 -3.59
C ASP A 163 -12.84 17.98 -4.16
N ASP A 164 -13.40 18.34 -5.31
CA ASP A 164 -14.28 17.46 -6.05
C ASP A 164 -13.45 16.36 -6.72
N LEU A 165 -13.95 15.13 -6.73
CA LEU A 165 -13.23 13.97 -7.23
C LEU A 165 -14.04 13.25 -8.30
N ASP A 166 -13.41 12.99 -9.44
CA ASP A 166 -13.86 12.00 -10.40
C ASP A 166 -13.20 10.66 -10.06
N VAL A 167 -14.02 9.67 -9.70
CA VAL A 167 -13.55 8.37 -9.22
C VAL A 167 -13.99 7.27 -10.15
N GLU A 168 -13.05 6.50 -10.68
CA GLU A 168 -13.31 5.24 -11.37
C GLU A 168 -12.98 4.09 -10.43
N THR A 169 -13.98 3.24 -10.14
CA THR A 169 -13.81 2.02 -9.36
C THR A 169 -14.01 0.81 -10.26
N TRP A 170 -13.02 -0.08 -10.29
CA TRP A 170 -13.12 -1.33 -11.05
C TRP A 170 -13.73 -2.42 -10.16
N GLU A 171 -14.97 -2.23 -9.81
CA GLU A 171 -15.72 -3.19 -9.03
C GLU A 171 -16.32 -4.27 -9.94
N HIS A 172 -16.33 -5.49 -9.47
CA HIS A 172 -17.02 -6.61 -10.14
C HIS A 172 -18.54 -6.53 -9.98
N ASP A 173 -19.03 -5.61 -9.16
CA ASP A 173 -20.46 -5.38 -8.99
C ASP A 173 -20.97 -4.47 -10.12
N PRO A 174 -21.95 -4.91 -10.91
CA PRO A 174 -22.53 -4.10 -11.98
C PRO A 174 -23.30 -2.86 -11.48
N THR A 175 -23.52 -2.74 -10.18
CA THR A 175 -24.15 -1.59 -9.54
C THR A 175 -23.28 -1.10 -8.37
N PRO A 176 -22.20 -0.34 -8.65
CA PRO A 176 -21.47 0.29 -7.56
C PRO A 176 -22.43 1.15 -6.74
N PRO A 177 -22.32 1.15 -5.40
CA PRO A 177 -23.13 2.02 -4.58
C PRO A 177 -22.94 3.47 -5.07
N PRO A 178 -24.01 4.27 -5.22
CA PRO A 178 -23.87 5.65 -5.62
C PRO A 178 -22.93 6.32 -4.63
N LEU A 179 -21.88 6.95 -5.13
CA LEU A 179 -21.05 7.85 -4.34
C LEU A 179 -21.93 9.04 -4.00
N ASP A 180 -22.39 9.07 -2.77
CA ASP A 180 -23.53 9.87 -2.33
C ASP A 180 -23.09 11.26 -1.83
N SER A 181 -22.18 11.93 -2.56
CA SER A 181 -21.79 13.28 -2.25
C SER A 181 -21.79 14.17 -3.51
N ASP A 182 -22.20 15.42 -3.34
CA ASP A 182 -22.15 16.44 -4.40
C ASP A 182 -20.72 16.71 -4.93
N LYS A 183 -19.72 16.12 -4.30
CA LYS A 183 -18.29 16.33 -4.58
C LYS A 183 -17.55 15.13 -5.11
N ILE A 184 -18.18 13.97 -5.13
CA ILE A 184 -17.55 12.74 -5.63
C ILE A 184 -18.41 12.18 -6.75
N HIS A 185 -17.83 12.14 -7.93
CA HIS A 185 -18.48 11.71 -9.15
C HIS A 185 -17.91 10.37 -9.59
N THR A 186 -18.80 9.40 -9.81
CA THR A 186 -18.40 8.12 -10.41
C THR A 186 -18.21 8.30 -11.90
N VAL A 187 -17.02 7.99 -12.41
CA VAL A 187 -16.74 7.92 -13.84
C VAL A 187 -17.32 6.62 -14.38
N VAL A 188 -18.42 6.70 -15.10
CA VAL A 188 -19.13 5.53 -15.67
C VAL A 188 -18.74 5.25 -17.13
N ASP A 189 -18.12 6.20 -17.83
CA ASP A 189 -17.71 6.06 -19.23
C ASP A 189 -16.62 7.11 -19.57
N MET A 190 -15.50 6.65 -20.10
CA MET A 190 -14.46 7.54 -20.65
C MET A 190 -14.57 7.61 -22.16
N LYS A 191 -15.42 8.52 -22.67
CA LYS A 191 -15.55 8.76 -24.11
C LYS A 191 -14.33 9.47 -24.67
N GLY A 192 -13.73 8.88 -25.69
CA GLY A 192 -12.64 9.50 -26.47
C GLY A 192 -11.24 8.99 -26.20
N ILE A 193 -11.07 7.98 -25.36
CA ILE A 193 -9.79 7.26 -25.25
C ILE A 193 -9.92 5.98 -26.09
N ASN A 194 -9.42 6.02 -27.32
CA ASN A 194 -9.16 4.79 -28.08
C ASN A 194 -7.88 4.17 -27.51
N LEU A 195 -8.05 3.12 -26.73
CA LEU A 195 -6.95 2.25 -26.26
C LEU A 195 -6.52 1.30 -27.39
#